data_cfa8cffcc842e28525720a72d3b78498
#
_entry.id   cfa8cffcc842e28525720a72d3b78498
#
_cell.length_a   1.000
_cell.length_b   1.000
_cell.length_c   1.000
_cell.angle_alpha   90.00
_cell.angle_beta   90.00
_cell.angle_gamma   90.00
#
_symmetry.space_group_name_H-M   'P 1'
#
loop_
_entity.id
_entity.type
_entity.pdbx_description
1 polymer ?
#
loop_
_entity_poly.entity_id
_entity_poly.type
_entity_poly.pdbx_seq_one_letter_code
_entity_poly.pdbx_strand_id
1 'polypeptide(L)'
;MAFHFFYRQASTRIGSLTGFAWRADPARLRNALIGVGSIVLLSLYGCGSQQPEIPAPRPDEVRAKIVRLIPSNIPDRRGWAKDIYAAFDALEIVPSDENLCAVLAVTVQESTFQATPPVPGLAKISREEIYRRAARLHVPRFVVNAALDVRSPNGKTYSDRLDAVRTEEQLSAIFDDFIGVVPLGKQLFGTLNPVKTGGPMQVSIAFAEARRREYPYERKGSIRDEVFTRRGGMYFGIAHLLDYPASYTQPLYRFADFNAGWYASRNAAFQNAVARASGRKLALDGDLIIHGSSKVGQTEKAVRSLADKLDMNETAIRNALERGDTHSFEKTRLYEQVFALAEKRAGKPLPRAVLPGIRLESPKITRNLTTAWFANRVNDRHLACMKRARN
;
A
#
# COMPACT_ATOMS: atom_id res chain seq x y z
N MET A 1 5.34 -7.56 -19.86
CA MET A 1 5.55 -8.63 -18.87
C MET A 1 5.01 -8.10 -17.55
N ALA A 2 3.85 -8.55 -17.15
CA ALA A 2 3.27 -8.20 -15.88
C ALA A 2 4.04 -8.93 -14.76
N PHE A 3 4.58 -8.18 -13.82
CA PHE A 3 5.30 -8.72 -12.67
C PHE A 3 4.32 -8.75 -11.50
N HIS A 4 3.85 -9.93 -11.13
CA HIS A 4 2.96 -10.12 -10.00
C HIS A 4 3.79 -10.50 -8.76
N PHE A 5 3.66 -9.71 -7.72
CA PHE A 5 4.36 -9.91 -6.47
C PHE A 5 3.46 -10.60 -5.44
N PHE A 6 3.96 -11.69 -4.86
CA PHE A 6 3.36 -12.20 -3.62
C PHE A 6 3.84 -11.31 -2.47
N TYR A 7 2.92 -10.54 -1.94
CA TYR A 7 3.10 -9.80 -0.72
C TYR A 7 3.48 -10.76 0.42
N ARG A 8 4.68 -10.58 0.99
CA ARG A 8 4.98 -11.16 2.29
C ARG A 8 4.06 -10.47 3.27
N GLN A 9 3.12 -11.21 3.89
CA GLN A 9 2.18 -10.64 4.83
C GLN A 9 2.94 -9.98 5.99
N ALA A 10 3.16 -8.67 5.91
CA ALA A 10 3.10 -7.86 7.09
C ALA A 10 1.62 -7.85 7.48
N SER A 11 1.29 -8.50 8.59
CA SER A 11 -0.09 -8.55 9.11
C SER A 11 -0.41 -7.16 9.65
N THR A 12 -0.86 -6.27 8.78
CA THR A 12 -1.38 -4.97 9.18
C THR A 12 -2.71 -5.20 9.90
N ARG A 13 -2.66 -5.33 11.21
CA ARG A 13 -3.81 -5.02 12.04
C ARG A 13 -3.95 -3.50 12.01
N ILE A 14 -4.83 -3.02 11.15
CA ILE A 14 -5.34 -1.65 11.25
C ILE A 14 -6.10 -1.60 12.57
N GLY A 15 -5.52 -0.88 13.54
CA GLY A 15 -6.18 -0.62 14.81
C GLY A 15 -7.51 0.07 14.54
N SER A 16 -8.60 -0.50 15.08
CA SER A 16 -9.91 0.11 15.07
C SER A 16 -9.82 1.46 15.81
N LEU A 17 -9.93 2.55 15.09
CA LEU A 17 -10.21 3.87 15.65
C LEU A 17 -11.66 3.84 16.14
N THR A 18 -11.85 3.45 17.41
CA THR A 18 -13.10 3.66 18.14
C THR A 18 -13.27 5.17 18.34
N GLY A 19 -14.41 5.67 17.86
CA GLY A 19 -14.79 7.05 17.86
C GLY A 19 -14.71 7.72 19.23
N PHE A 20 -14.03 8.85 19.28
CA PHE A 20 -14.14 9.80 20.38
C PHE A 20 -15.39 10.65 20.14
N ALA A 21 -16.48 10.28 20.81
CA ALA A 21 -17.68 11.12 20.88
C ALA A 21 -17.36 12.32 21.78
N TRP A 22 -17.33 13.51 21.20
CA TRP A 22 -17.38 14.74 21.95
C TRP A 22 -18.76 14.90 22.56
N ARG A 23 -18.88 14.66 23.87
CA ARG A 23 -20.01 15.16 24.67
C ARG A 23 -19.75 16.61 24.98
N ALA A 24 -20.54 17.48 24.37
CA ALA A 24 -20.67 18.87 24.79
C ALA A 24 -21.43 18.90 26.13
N ASP A 25 -20.81 19.47 27.15
CA ASP A 25 -21.41 19.73 28.46
C ASP A 25 -22.08 21.11 28.43
N PRO A 26 -23.41 21.23 28.60
CA PRO A 26 -24.12 22.48 28.56
C PRO A 26 -24.30 23.09 29.94
N ALA A 27 -23.24 23.52 30.62
CA ALA A 27 -23.38 24.26 31.85
C ALA A 27 -22.19 25.19 32.13
N ARG A 28 -22.15 26.35 31.46
CA ARG A 28 -21.55 27.60 31.98
C ARG A 28 -21.92 28.83 31.11
N LEU A 29 -23.18 29.15 31.13
CA LEU A 29 -23.67 30.50 30.84
C LEU A 29 -24.15 31.10 32.16
N ARG A 30 -23.39 32.03 32.73
CA ARG A 30 -23.92 33.18 33.48
C ARG A 30 -22.81 34.00 34.14
N ASN A 31 -23.00 35.33 33.96
CA ASN A 31 -22.39 36.47 34.64
C ASN A 31 -21.01 36.93 34.11
N ALA A 32 -20.94 38.03 33.38
CA ALA A 32 -20.92 39.38 33.96
C ALA A 32 -21.00 40.43 32.87
N LEU A 33 -22.00 41.28 33.01
CA LEU A 33 -22.14 42.60 32.39
C LEU A 33 -21.22 43.63 33.12
N ILE A 34 -20.89 44.69 32.35
CA ILE A 34 -20.50 46.03 32.77
C ILE A 34 -19.03 46.37 32.65
N GLY A 35 -18.73 47.26 31.73
CA GLY A 35 -17.50 48.03 31.59
C GLY A 35 -17.45 48.83 30.29
N VAL A 36 -18.15 49.97 30.28
CA VAL A 36 -18.09 51.04 29.26
C VAL A 36 -16.74 51.70 29.25
N GLY A 37 -16.13 51.93 28.09
CA GLY A 37 -15.02 52.88 28.00
C GLY A 37 -14.15 52.80 26.74
N SER A 38 -14.37 53.74 25.85
CA SER A 38 -13.42 54.35 24.91
C SER A 38 -13.10 53.67 23.61
N ILE A 39 -13.76 54.17 22.60
CA ILE A 39 -13.45 54.09 21.18
C ILE A 39 -12.07 54.70 20.91
N VAL A 40 -11.15 53.90 20.34
CA VAL A 40 -10.06 54.41 19.50
C VAL A 40 -10.11 53.65 18.20
N LEU A 41 -10.65 54.24 17.15
CA LEU A 41 -10.55 53.82 15.77
C LEU A 41 -9.09 53.94 15.30
N LEU A 42 -8.37 52.86 15.29
CA LEU A 42 -7.15 52.69 14.51
C LEU A 42 -7.50 51.87 13.27
N SER A 43 -7.77 52.57 12.18
CA SER A 43 -7.84 52.03 10.83
C SER A 43 -6.46 51.52 10.41
N LEU A 44 -6.19 50.26 10.72
CA LEU A 44 -5.09 49.52 10.09
C LEU A 44 -5.58 49.07 8.71
N TYR A 45 -5.28 49.84 7.68
CA TYR A 45 -5.24 49.36 6.31
C TYR A 45 -4.19 48.28 6.24
N GLY A 46 -4.54 47.04 6.53
CA GLY A 46 -3.81 45.88 6.19
C GLY A 46 -3.90 45.67 4.69
N CYS A 47 -2.93 46.10 3.91
CA CYS A 47 -2.70 45.56 2.58
C CYS A 47 -2.36 44.07 2.73
N GLY A 48 -3.37 43.23 2.88
CA GLY A 48 -3.25 41.83 2.64
C GLY A 48 -2.95 41.65 1.15
N SER A 49 -1.74 41.35 0.78
CA SER A 49 -1.41 40.81 -0.51
C SER A 49 -2.17 39.48 -0.64
N GLN A 50 -3.37 39.54 -1.21
CA GLN A 50 -4.02 38.35 -1.71
C GLN A 50 -3.10 37.80 -2.80
N GLN A 51 -2.31 36.78 -2.44
CA GLN A 51 -1.70 35.95 -3.47
C GLN A 51 -2.88 35.47 -4.36
N PRO A 52 -2.79 35.67 -5.67
CA PRO A 52 -3.84 35.19 -6.55
C PRO A 52 -3.99 33.68 -6.32
N GLU A 53 -5.13 33.28 -5.79
CA GLU A 53 -5.49 31.88 -5.62
C GLU A 53 -5.51 31.29 -7.02
N ILE A 54 -4.52 30.45 -7.35
CA ILE A 54 -4.47 29.77 -8.66
C ILE A 54 -5.71 28.89 -8.69
N PRO A 55 -6.68 29.12 -9.59
CA PRO A 55 -7.91 28.36 -9.63
C PRO A 55 -7.59 26.86 -9.76
N ALA A 56 -8.25 26.02 -9.00
CA ALA A 56 -8.12 24.59 -9.13
C ALA A 56 -8.37 24.18 -10.59
N PRO A 57 -7.52 23.34 -11.20
CA PRO A 57 -7.67 22.98 -12.60
C PRO A 57 -9.00 22.26 -12.83
N ARG A 58 -9.71 22.64 -13.91
CA ARG A 58 -11.02 22.07 -14.21
C ARG A 58 -10.94 20.56 -14.49
N PRO A 59 -11.97 19.80 -14.11
CA PRO A 59 -12.00 18.34 -14.28
C PRO A 59 -11.72 17.86 -15.70
N ASP A 60 -12.20 18.57 -16.72
CA ASP A 60 -11.99 18.26 -18.13
C ASP A 60 -10.55 18.52 -18.58
N GLU A 61 -9.90 19.55 -18.07
CA GLU A 61 -8.48 19.87 -18.32
C GLU A 61 -7.57 18.78 -17.73
N VAL A 62 -7.84 18.36 -16.48
CA VAL A 62 -7.08 17.28 -15.85
C VAL A 62 -7.25 15.97 -16.61
N ARG A 63 -8.48 15.60 -17.00
CA ARG A 63 -8.70 14.40 -17.82
C ARG A 63 -8.00 14.47 -19.18
N ALA A 64 -8.05 15.61 -19.85
CA ALA A 64 -7.34 15.82 -21.11
C ALA A 64 -5.81 15.67 -20.93
N LYS A 65 -5.27 16.19 -19.84
CA LYS A 65 -3.86 16.03 -19.47
C LYS A 65 -3.50 14.56 -19.26
N ILE A 66 -4.28 13.81 -18.48
CA ILE A 66 -4.08 12.37 -18.26
C ILE A 66 -4.07 11.63 -19.61
N VAL A 67 -5.02 11.93 -20.51
CA VAL A 67 -5.06 11.31 -21.86
C VAL A 67 -3.77 11.55 -22.64
N ARG A 68 -3.19 12.75 -22.56
CA ARG A 68 -1.90 13.06 -23.24
C ARG A 68 -0.74 12.30 -22.61
N LEU A 69 -0.73 12.10 -21.30
CA LEU A 69 0.34 11.42 -20.57
C LEU A 69 0.31 9.90 -20.73
N ILE A 70 -0.87 9.29 -20.93
CA ILE A 70 -1.00 7.85 -21.18
C ILE A 70 -0.35 7.50 -22.55
N PRO A 71 0.46 6.44 -22.65
CA PRO A 71 1.05 6.01 -23.91
C PRO A 71 0.03 5.84 -25.03
N SER A 72 0.38 6.26 -26.25
CA SER A 72 -0.56 6.31 -27.40
C SER A 72 -1.12 4.95 -27.81
N ASN A 73 -0.37 3.90 -27.55
CA ASN A 73 -0.77 2.51 -27.85
C ASN A 73 -1.76 1.88 -26.87
N ILE A 74 -2.12 2.60 -25.78
CA ILE A 74 -3.08 2.08 -24.80
C ILE A 74 -4.50 2.32 -25.31
N PRO A 75 -5.34 1.26 -25.38
CA PRO A 75 -6.75 1.39 -25.75
C PRO A 75 -7.54 2.15 -24.68
N ASP A 76 -8.62 2.81 -25.08
CA ASP A 76 -9.56 3.54 -24.22
C ASP A 76 -8.88 4.50 -23.22
N ARG A 77 -7.90 5.29 -23.69
CA ARG A 77 -7.20 6.29 -22.84
C ARG A 77 -8.16 7.26 -22.14
N ARG A 78 -9.32 7.59 -22.78
CA ARG A 78 -10.33 8.46 -22.18
C ARG A 78 -11.01 7.78 -20.98
N GLY A 79 -11.33 6.50 -21.07
CA GLY A 79 -11.89 5.73 -19.96
C GLY A 79 -10.91 5.61 -18.81
N TRP A 80 -9.62 5.35 -19.08
CA TRP A 80 -8.58 5.36 -18.05
C TRP A 80 -8.45 6.71 -17.38
N ALA A 81 -8.41 7.81 -18.16
CA ALA A 81 -8.34 9.17 -17.62
C ALA A 81 -9.53 9.52 -16.72
N LYS A 82 -10.75 9.06 -17.09
CA LYS A 82 -11.96 9.24 -16.29
C LYS A 82 -11.84 8.55 -14.93
N ASP A 83 -11.42 7.28 -14.92
CA ASP A 83 -11.36 6.50 -13.67
C ASP A 83 -10.17 6.94 -12.78
N ILE A 84 -9.04 7.33 -13.37
CA ILE A 84 -7.91 7.93 -12.63
C ILE A 84 -8.34 9.26 -11.99
N TYR A 85 -8.93 10.18 -12.77
CA TYR A 85 -9.39 11.46 -12.24
C TYR A 85 -10.42 11.27 -11.11
N ALA A 86 -11.39 10.37 -11.30
CA ALA A 86 -12.40 10.08 -10.27
C ALA A 86 -11.76 9.57 -8.96
N ALA A 87 -10.68 8.80 -9.04
CA ALA A 87 -9.95 8.34 -7.86
C ALA A 87 -9.20 9.48 -7.16
N PHE A 88 -8.55 10.37 -7.93
CA PHE A 88 -7.88 11.57 -7.37
C PHE A 88 -8.87 12.47 -6.65
N ASP A 89 -10.03 12.72 -7.27
CA ASP A 89 -11.11 13.55 -6.73
C ASP A 89 -11.66 12.94 -5.42
N ALA A 90 -12.01 11.66 -5.44
CA ALA A 90 -12.57 10.96 -4.28
C ALA A 90 -11.58 10.79 -3.11
N LEU A 91 -10.29 10.79 -3.39
CA LEU A 91 -9.21 10.70 -2.38
C LEU A 91 -8.68 12.08 -1.97
N GLU A 92 -9.23 13.17 -2.53
CA GLU A 92 -8.78 14.55 -2.31
C GLU A 92 -7.28 14.75 -2.58
N ILE A 93 -6.72 13.97 -3.53
CA ILE A 93 -5.31 14.05 -3.91
C ILE A 93 -5.14 15.06 -5.05
N VAL A 94 -4.21 16.01 -4.89
CA VAL A 94 -3.90 17.00 -5.92
C VAL A 94 -3.39 16.30 -7.19
N PRO A 95 -4.04 16.50 -8.37
CA PRO A 95 -3.63 15.89 -9.64
C PRO A 95 -2.44 16.64 -10.28
N SER A 96 -1.34 16.80 -9.50
CA SER A 96 -0.09 17.37 -9.97
C SER A 96 0.56 16.47 -11.03
N ASP A 97 1.49 17.02 -11.83
CA ASP A 97 2.25 16.22 -12.79
C ASP A 97 3.00 15.08 -12.13
N GLU A 98 3.58 15.33 -10.96
CA GLU A 98 4.30 14.34 -10.19
C GLU A 98 3.39 13.18 -9.76
N ASN A 99 2.23 13.47 -9.17
CA ASN A 99 1.28 12.46 -8.73
C ASN A 99 0.67 11.68 -9.90
N LEU A 100 0.27 12.38 -10.97
CA LEU A 100 -0.25 11.74 -12.18
C LEU A 100 0.80 10.82 -12.81
N CYS A 101 2.03 11.29 -12.99
CA CYS A 101 3.11 10.50 -13.54
C CYS A 101 3.50 9.32 -12.64
N ALA A 102 3.42 9.45 -11.31
CA ALA A 102 3.65 8.35 -10.39
C ALA A 102 2.63 7.22 -10.59
N VAL A 103 1.34 7.56 -10.66
CA VAL A 103 0.26 6.59 -10.91
C VAL A 103 0.43 5.91 -12.27
N LEU A 104 0.66 6.70 -13.33
CA LEU A 104 0.85 6.15 -14.68
C LEU A 104 2.07 5.22 -14.76
N ALA A 105 3.18 5.57 -14.10
CA ALA A 105 4.40 4.77 -14.07
C ALA A 105 4.19 3.40 -13.40
N VAL A 106 3.49 3.36 -12.26
CA VAL A 106 3.13 2.11 -11.58
C VAL A 106 2.18 1.30 -12.45
N THR A 107 1.13 1.92 -13.03
CA THR A 107 0.16 1.19 -13.88
C THR A 107 0.82 0.58 -15.11
N VAL A 108 1.75 1.29 -15.77
CA VAL A 108 2.54 0.71 -16.86
C VAL A 108 3.41 -0.45 -16.38
N GLN A 109 4.05 -0.30 -15.22
CA GLN A 109 4.93 -1.34 -14.66
C GLN A 109 4.17 -2.62 -14.33
N GLU A 110 3.01 -2.51 -13.70
CA GLU A 110 2.27 -3.66 -13.17
C GLU A 110 1.43 -4.36 -14.24
N SER A 111 0.73 -3.63 -15.08
CA SER A 111 -0.25 -4.23 -15.99
C SER A 111 -0.20 -3.74 -17.44
N THR A 112 0.57 -2.69 -17.71
CA THR A 112 0.48 -1.99 -18.99
C THR A 112 -0.98 -1.57 -19.30
N PHE A 113 -1.68 -1.01 -18.32
CA PHE A 113 -3.08 -0.57 -18.43
C PHE A 113 -4.05 -1.72 -18.76
N GLN A 114 -3.91 -2.86 -18.12
CA GLN A 114 -4.89 -3.94 -18.17
C GLN A 114 -5.53 -4.09 -16.79
N ALA A 115 -6.87 -4.10 -16.72
CA ALA A 115 -7.57 -4.27 -15.45
C ALA A 115 -7.32 -5.67 -14.87
N THR A 116 -7.30 -6.68 -15.72
CA THR A 116 -7.03 -8.09 -15.38
C THR A 116 -5.94 -8.65 -16.32
N PRO A 117 -4.66 -8.33 -16.04
CA PRO A 117 -3.58 -8.75 -16.91
C PRO A 117 -3.43 -10.29 -16.93
N PRO A 118 -3.20 -10.92 -18.10
CA PRO A 118 -2.98 -12.34 -18.18
C PRO A 118 -1.62 -12.73 -17.56
N VAL A 119 -1.60 -13.87 -16.88
CA VAL A 119 -0.41 -14.44 -16.26
C VAL A 119 0.03 -15.67 -17.05
N PRO A 120 1.18 -15.63 -17.74
CA PRO A 120 1.69 -16.80 -18.46
C PRO A 120 1.87 -18.00 -17.53
N GLY A 121 1.34 -19.16 -17.94
CA GLY A 121 1.48 -20.42 -17.18
C GLY A 121 0.67 -20.47 -15.88
N LEU A 122 -0.31 -19.57 -15.66
CA LEU A 122 -1.08 -19.49 -14.42
C LEU A 122 -1.75 -20.82 -14.05
N ALA A 123 -2.32 -21.52 -15.02
CA ALA A 123 -2.95 -22.84 -14.81
C ALA A 123 -1.98 -23.84 -14.15
N LYS A 124 -0.79 -24.01 -14.73
CA LYS A 124 0.24 -24.90 -14.19
C LYS A 124 0.70 -24.45 -12.80
N ILE A 125 1.05 -23.16 -12.64
CA ILE A 125 1.50 -22.58 -11.37
C ILE A 125 0.46 -22.80 -10.27
N SER A 126 -0.81 -22.56 -10.58
CA SER A 126 -1.91 -22.69 -9.62
C SER A 126 -2.13 -24.15 -9.20
N ARG A 127 -2.09 -25.10 -10.15
CA ARG A 127 -2.21 -26.52 -9.87
C ARG A 127 -1.08 -27.04 -9.01
N GLU A 128 0.16 -26.67 -9.33
CA GLU A 128 1.34 -27.01 -8.52
C GLU A 128 1.25 -26.44 -7.09
N GLU A 129 0.77 -25.23 -6.95
CA GLU A 129 0.57 -24.59 -5.63
C GLU A 129 -0.51 -25.29 -4.81
N ILE A 130 -1.62 -25.71 -5.43
CA ILE A 130 -2.66 -26.49 -4.77
C ILE A 130 -2.08 -27.82 -4.24
N TYR A 131 -1.34 -28.55 -5.06
CA TYR A 131 -0.70 -29.80 -4.63
C TYR A 131 0.32 -29.57 -3.51
N ARG A 132 1.12 -28.49 -3.60
CA ARG A 132 2.10 -28.12 -2.59
C ARG A 132 1.45 -27.79 -1.23
N ARG A 133 0.31 -27.09 -1.24
CA ARG A 133 -0.46 -26.78 -0.02
C ARG A 133 -1.11 -28.03 0.56
N ALA A 134 -1.71 -28.85 -0.28
CA ALA A 134 -2.31 -30.12 0.11
C ALA A 134 -1.29 -31.06 0.77
N ALA A 135 -0.10 -31.19 0.18
CA ALA A 135 0.97 -32.00 0.72
C ALA A 135 1.44 -31.53 2.13
N ARG A 136 1.45 -30.21 2.40
CA ARG A 136 1.76 -29.69 3.73
C ARG A 136 0.70 -30.09 4.78
N LEU A 137 -0.52 -30.36 4.34
CA LEU A 137 -1.62 -30.84 5.17
C LEU A 137 -1.76 -32.37 5.12
N HIS A 138 -0.78 -33.07 4.55
CA HIS A 138 -0.77 -34.53 4.35
C HIS A 138 -1.96 -35.05 3.51
N VAL A 139 -2.55 -34.20 2.64
CA VAL A 139 -3.64 -34.60 1.74
C VAL A 139 -3.05 -35.20 0.46
N PRO A 140 -3.35 -36.49 0.13
CA PRO A 140 -2.83 -37.14 -1.06
C PRO A 140 -3.36 -36.51 -2.36
N ARG A 141 -2.57 -36.57 -3.45
CA ARG A 141 -2.95 -35.99 -4.74
C ARG A 141 -4.26 -36.53 -5.33
N PHE A 142 -4.56 -37.83 -5.13
CA PHE A 142 -5.80 -38.39 -5.64
C PHE A 142 -7.06 -37.78 -4.99
N VAL A 143 -6.97 -37.40 -3.71
CA VAL A 143 -8.04 -36.68 -3.00
C VAL A 143 -8.23 -35.29 -3.58
N VAL A 144 -7.12 -34.57 -3.84
CA VAL A 144 -7.16 -33.25 -4.48
C VAL A 144 -7.77 -33.33 -5.86
N ASN A 145 -7.41 -34.34 -6.68
CA ASN A 145 -7.97 -34.53 -8.01
C ASN A 145 -9.47 -34.80 -7.94
N ALA A 146 -9.90 -35.73 -7.07
CA ALA A 146 -11.32 -35.99 -6.86
C ALA A 146 -12.12 -34.72 -6.47
N ALA A 147 -11.54 -33.85 -5.63
CA ALA A 147 -12.16 -32.58 -5.28
C ALA A 147 -12.20 -31.58 -6.47
N LEU A 148 -11.19 -31.57 -7.31
CA LEU A 148 -11.17 -30.73 -8.52
C LEU A 148 -12.09 -31.23 -9.63
N ASP A 149 -12.43 -32.52 -9.66
CA ASP A 149 -13.34 -33.11 -10.65
C ASP A 149 -14.83 -32.87 -10.33
N VAL A 150 -15.12 -32.26 -9.17
CA VAL A 150 -16.48 -31.82 -8.81
C VAL A 150 -16.93 -30.72 -9.78
N ARG A 151 -18.21 -30.74 -10.16
CA ARG A 151 -18.81 -29.70 -11.01
C ARG A 151 -19.02 -28.41 -10.24
N SER A 152 -18.56 -27.32 -10.80
CA SER A 152 -18.79 -25.96 -10.28
C SER A 152 -20.16 -25.41 -10.76
N PRO A 153 -20.64 -24.29 -10.20
CA PRO A 153 -21.95 -23.71 -10.54
C PRO A 153 -22.17 -23.42 -12.03
N ASN A 154 -21.10 -23.26 -12.82
CA ASN A 154 -21.20 -23.04 -14.27
C ASN A 154 -21.23 -24.36 -15.11
N GLY A 155 -21.35 -25.52 -14.48
CA GLY A 155 -21.44 -26.85 -15.12
C GLY A 155 -20.09 -27.47 -15.51
N LYS A 156 -18.97 -26.72 -15.49
CA LYS A 156 -17.62 -27.26 -15.73
C LYS A 156 -17.03 -27.79 -14.44
N THR A 157 -16.10 -28.76 -14.52
CA THR A 157 -15.33 -29.16 -13.34
C THR A 157 -14.40 -28.03 -12.88
N TYR A 158 -14.02 -28.05 -11.60
CA TYR A 158 -12.98 -27.11 -11.12
C TYR A 158 -11.64 -27.37 -11.81
N SER A 159 -11.36 -28.63 -12.18
CA SER A 159 -10.18 -29.02 -12.97
C SER A 159 -10.17 -28.33 -14.33
N ASP A 160 -11.27 -28.42 -15.11
CA ASP A 160 -11.38 -27.78 -16.44
C ASP A 160 -11.23 -26.24 -16.34
N ARG A 161 -11.84 -25.66 -15.33
CA ARG A 161 -11.73 -24.20 -15.09
C ARG A 161 -10.31 -23.79 -14.75
N LEU A 162 -9.62 -24.58 -13.91
CA LEU A 162 -8.23 -24.33 -13.51
C LEU A 162 -7.27 -24.46 -14.70
N ASP A 163 -7.49 -25.40 -15.61
CA ASP A 163 -6.69 -25.57 -16.82
C ASP A 163 -6.90 -24.44 -17.84
N ALA A 164 -8.09 -23.83 -17.82
CA ALA A 164 -8.43 -22.71 -18.68
C ALA A 164 -8.06 -21.33 -18.10
N VAL A 165 -7.61 -21.26 -16.82
CA VAL A 165 -7.35 -19.98 -16.14
C VAL A 165 -6.21 -19.20 -16.81
N ARG A 166 -6.44 -17.88 -16.98
CA ARG A 166 -5.47 -16.95 -17.57
C ARG A 166 -5.18 -15.75 -16.71
N THR A 167 -6.14 -15.35 -15.85
CA THR A 167 -6.02 -14.14 -15.01
C THR A 167 -6.20 -14.48 -13.53
N GLU A 168 -5.67 -13.62 -12.65
CA GLU A 168 -5.82 -13.78 -11.21
C GLU A 168 -7.28 -13.58 -10.76
N GLU A 169 -8.05 -12.75 -11.46
CA GLU A 169 -9.50 -12.62 -11.25
C GLU A 169 -10.20 -13.98 -11.44
N GLN A 170 -9.93 -14.67 -12.57
CA GLN A 170 -10.50 -15.99 -12.83
C GLN A 170 -10.11 -17.03 -11.77
N LEU A 171 -8.84 -17.00 -11.34
CA LEU A 171 -8.34 -17.87 -10.27
C LEU A 171 -9.03 -17.58 -8.94
N SER A 172 -9.21 -16.31 -8.60
CA SER A 172 -9.93 -15.89 -7.40
C SER A 172 -11.38 -16.38 -7.41
N ALA A 173 -12.08 -16.20 -8.53
CA ALA A 173 -13.46 -16.66 -8.70
C ALA A 173 -13.60 -18.19 -8.60
N ILE A 174 -12.65 -18.95 -9.18
CA ILE A 174 -12.62 -20.41 -9.04
C ILE A 174 -12.51 -20.82 -7.57
N PHE A 175 -11.63 -20.15 -6.81
CA PHE A 175 -11.45 -20.43 -5.39
C PHE A 175 -12.69 -20.07 -4.57
N ASP A 176 -13.29 -18.89 -4.82
CA ASP A 176 -14.48 -18.43 -4.10
C ASP A 176 -15.70 -19.33 -4.38
N ASP A 177 -15.88 -19.82 -5.62
CA ASP A 177 -16.88 -20.81 -5.94
C ASP A 177 -16.61 -22.14 -5.22
N PHE A 178 -15.36 -22.63 -5.23
CA PHE A 178 -14.98 -23.87 -4.58
C PHE A 178 -15.28 -23.87 -3.08
N ILE A 179 -14.88 -22.81 -2.37
CA ILE A 179 -15.19 -22.70 -0.93
C ILE A 179 -16.67 -22.40 -0.66
N GLY A 180 -17.39 -21.88 -1.64
CA GLY A 180 -18.82 -21.59 -1.55
C GLY A 180 -19.71 -22.85 -1.50
N VAL A 181 -19.24 -23.98 -2.03
CA VAL A 181 -19.96 -25.26 -1.97
C VAL A 181 -19.78 -25.98 -0.62
N VAL A 182 -18.81 -25.56 0.19
CA VAL A 182 -18.56 -26.11 1.52
C VAL A 182 -19.39 -25.33 2.54
N PRO A 183 -20.21 -25.98 3.41
CA PRO A 183 -20.91 -25.29 4.49
C PRO A 183 -19.94 -24.44 5.34
N LEU A 184 -20.23 -23.16 5.57
CA LEU A 184 -19.36 -22.20 6.23
C LEU A 184 -17.99 -21.99 5.55
N GLY A 185 -17.79 -22.51 4.33
CA GLY A 185 -16.50 -22.49 3.64
C GLY A 185 -15.92 -21.09 3.46
N LYS A 186 -16.73 -20.09 3.12
CA LYS A 186 -16.30 -18.68 3.00
C LYS A 186 -15.78 -18.10 4.32
N GLN A 187 -16.42 -18.44 5.44
CA GLN A 187 -16.01 -17.99 6.78
C GLN A 187 -14.72 -18.66 7.24
N LEU A 188 -14.60 -19.96 6.98
CA LEU A 188 -13.46 -20.76 7.43
C LEU A 188 -12.24 -20.64 6.53
N PHE A 189 -12.45 -20.54 5.21
CA PHE A 189 -11.38 -20.65 4.21
C PHE A 189 -11.21 -19.42 3.32
N GLY A 190 -12.08 -18.40 3.43
CA GLY A 190 -12.02 -17.19 2.57
C GLY A 190 -10.66 -16.47 2.62
N THR A 191 -9.99 -16.48 3.78
CA THR A 191 -8.65 -15.91 3.93
C THR A 191 -7.55 -16.71 3.22
N LEU A 192 -7.83 -17.95 2.82
CA LEU A 192 -6.89 -18.85 2.16
C LEU A 192 -6.83 -18.64 0.64
N ASN A 193 -7.66 -17.75 0.07
CA ASN A 193 -7.60 -17.44 -1.36
C ASN A 193 -6.15 -17.15 -1.77
N PRO A 194 -5.60 -17.85 -2.76
CA PRO A 194 -4.21 -17.71 -3.17
C PRO A 194 -3.90 -16.36 -3.80
N VAL A 195 -4.91 -15.69 -4.36
CA VAL A 195 -4.78 -14.38 -5.00
C VAL A 195 -4.82 -13.30 -3.93
N LYS A 196 -3.70 -12.61 -3.72
CA LYS A 196 -3.53 -11.61 -2.67
C LYS A 196 -3.48 -10.17 -3.21
N THR A 197 -3.16 -10.01 -4.49
CA THR A 197 -3.11 -8.73 -5.19
C THR A 197 -3.91 -8.82 -6.47
N GLY A 198 -4.26 -7.69 -7.06
CA GLY A 198 -5.00 -7.67 -8.32
C GLY A 198 -5.18 -6.28 -8.91
N GLY A 199 -5.86 -6.26 -10.04
CA GLY A 199 -6.20 -5.04 -10.74
C GLY A 199 -5.03 -4.39 -11.49
N PRO A 200 -5.26 -3.23 -12.10
CA PRO A 200 -4.29 -2.58 -12.98
C PRO A 200 -3.02 -2.09 -12.27
N MET A 201 -3.07 -1.86 -10.97
CA MET A 201 -1.92 -1.49 -10.16
C MET A 201 -1.45 -2.63 -9.24
N GLN A 202 -2.01 -3.84 -9.34
CA GLN A 202 -1.66 -5.00 -8.50
C GLN A 202 -1.70 -4.69 -6.99
N VAL A 203 -2.73 -3.96 -6.58
CA VAL A 203 -2.89 -3.57 -5.18
C VAL A 203 -3.28 -4.76 -4.29
N SER A 204 -2.86 -4.70 -3.03
CA SER A 204 -3.22 -5.71 -2.02
C SER A 204 -4.73 -5.74 -1.78
N ILE A 205 -5.34 -6.93 -1.91
CA ILE A 205 -6.76 -7.14 -1.63
C ILE A 205 -7.04 -6.91 -0.14
N ALA A 206 -6.12 -7.29 0.76
CA ALA A 206 -6.26 -7.02 2.18
C ALA A 206 -6.26 -5.51 2.49
N PHE A 207 -5.43 -4.72 1.79
CA PHE A 207 -5.46 -3.27 1.88
C PHE A 207 -6.80 -2.70 1.42
N ALA A 208 -7.32 -3.15 0.29
CA ALA A 208 -8.61 -2.71 -0.23
C ALA A 208 -9.77 -3.08 0.72
N GLU A 209 -9.78 -4.29 1.26
CA GLU A 209 -10.79 -4.73 2.24
C GLU A 209 -10.75 -3.91 3.54
N ALA A 210 -9.58 -3.54 4.01
CA ALA A 210 -9.44 -2.69 5.19
C ALA A 210 -10.03 -1.28 4.95
N ARG A 211 -9.98 -0.78 3.72
CA ARG A 211 -10.52 0.53 3.30
C ARG A 211 -11.90 0.47 2.64
N ARG A 212 -12.61 -0.63 2.78
CA ARG A 212 -13.92 -0.85 2.15
C ARG A 212 -14.97 0.21 2.44
N ARG A 213 -14.90 0.87 3.60
CA ARG A 213 -15.85 1.91 4.01
C ARG A 213 -15.58 3.26 3.35
N GLU A 214 -14.36 3.46 2.86
CA GLU A 214 -13.91 4.68 2.21
C GLU A 214 -14.16 4.62 0.68
N TYR A 215 -14.49 3.44 0.14
CA TYR A 215 -14.76 3.25 -1.29
C TYR A 215 -16.08 3.92 -1.69
N PRO A 216 -16.03 4.98 -2.53
CA PRO A 216 -17.18 5.85 -2.72
C PRO A 216 -18.16 5.37 -3.81
N TYR A 217 -17.79 4.32 -4.56
CA TYR A 217 -18.58 3.90 -5.71
C TYR A 217 -19.52 2.74 -5.36
N GLU A 218 -20.66 2.68 -6.08
CA GLU A 218 -21.55 1.53 -6.02
C GLU A 218 -20.82 0.25 -6.45
N ARG A 219 -20.98 -0.80 -5.67
CA ARG A 219 -20.33 -2.10 -5.88
C ARG A 219 -21.31 -3.09 -6.47
N LYS A 220 -20.85 -3.86 -7.45
CA LYS A 220 -21.61 -4.99 -8.01
C LYS A 220 -21.32 -6.31 -7.27
N GLY A 221 -20.29 -6.34 -6.41
CA GLY A 221 -19.85 -7.53 -5.70
C GLY A 221 -19.07 -7.19 -4.43
N SER A 222 -18.10 -8.01 -4.11
CA SER A 222 -17.18 -7.79 -2.99
C SER A 222 -16.14 -6.72 -3.33
N ILE A 223 -15.43 -6.21 -2.31
CA ILE A 223 -14.26 -5.33 -2.54
C ILE A 223 -13.18 -6.05 -3.34
N ARG A 224 -13.03 -7.35 -3.15
CA ARG A 224 -12.14 -8.17 -3.96
C ARG A 224 -12.49 -8.09 -5.45
N ASP A 225 -13.77 -8.17 -5.80
CA ASP A 225 -14.22 -8.06 -7.20
C ASP A 225 -13.94 -6.65 -7.74
N GLU A 226 -14.17 -5.62 -6.93
CA GLU A 226 -13.88 -4.24 -7.32
C GLU A 226 -12.39 -4.01 -7.62
N VAL A 227 -11.47 -4.64 -6.89
CA VAL A 227 -10.01 -4.55 -7.16
C VAL A 227 -9.67 -5.00 -8.58
N PHE A 228 -10.39 -5.96 -9.14
CA PHE A 228 -10.17 -6.43 -10.51
C PHE A 228 -10.84 -5.57 -11.58
N THR A 229 -11.66 -4.59 -11.20
CA THR A 229 -12.18 -3.61 -12.16
C THR A 229 -11.15 -2.50 -12.43
N ARG A 230 -11.27 -1.82 -13.58
CA ARG A 230 -10.43 -0.64 -13.85
C ARG A 230 -10.61 0.43 -12.80
N ARG A 231 -11.87 0.78 -12.46
CA ARG A 231 -12.21 1.83 -11.49
C ARG A 231 -11.73 1.49 -10.09
N GLY A 232 -12.12 0.34 -9.57
CA GLY A 232 -11.76 -0.05 -8.20
C GLY A 232 -10.27 -0.30 -8.05
N GLY A 233 -9.64 -0.98 -9.03
CA GLY A 233 -8.20 -1.22 -9.01
C GLY A 233 -7.37 0.06 -9.09
N MET A 234 -7.83 1.08 -9.85
CA MET A 234 -7.18 2.40 -9.85
C MET A 234 -7.42 3.13 -8.54
N TYR A 235 -8.64 3.13 -8.00
CA TYR A 235 -8.93 3.79 -6.72
C TYR A 235 -8.03 3.25 -5.59
N PHE A 236 -8.05 1.93 -5.35
CA PHE A 236 -7.25 1.34 -4.28
C PHE A 236 -5.74 1.41 -4.55
N GLY A 237 -5.33 1.31 -5.82
CA GLY A 237 -3.93 1.45 -6.20
C GLY A 237 -3.39 2.86 -5.98
N ILE A 238 -4.16 3.89 -6.34
CA ILE A 238 -3.82 5.30 -6.10
C ILE A 238 -3.79 5.60 -4.60
N ALA A 239 -4.79 5.12 -3.84
CA ALA A 239 -4.81 5.23 -2.40
C ALA A 239 -3.56 4.59 -1.76
N HIS A 240 -3.19 3.38 -2.18
CA HIS A 240 -2.00 2.71 -1.66
C HIS A 240 -0.70 3.44 -1.99
N LEU A 241 -0.61 4.07 -3.15
CA LEU A 241 0.59 4.79 -3.59
C LEU A 241 0.73 6.17 -2.94
N LEU A 242 -0.37 6.93 -2.83
CA LEU A 242 -0.33 8.36 -2.55
C LEU A 242 -1.02 8.79 -1.26
N ASP A 243 -2.04 8.05 -0.79
CA ASP A 243 -2.89 8.47 0.32
C ASP A 243 -2.31 8.05 1.68
N TYR A 244 -1.06 8.45 1.94
CA TYR A 244 -0.43 8.39 3.25
C TYR A 244 0.63 9.50 3.38
N PRO A 245 0.78 10.12 4.57
CA PRO A 245 1.81 11.12 4.80
C PRO A 245 3.19 10.46 4.84
N ALA A 246 4.18 11.06 4.17
CA ALA A 246 5.56 10.63 4.21
C ALA A 246 6.50 11.84 4.25
N SER A 247 7.58 11.74 5.02
CA SER A 247 8.54 12.84 5.20
C SER A 247 9.57 12.93 4.07
N TYR A 248 9.65 11.92 3.20
CA TYR A 248 10.51 11.95 2.02
C TYR A 248 9.76 12.50 0.80
N THR A 249 10.43 13.37 0.05
CA THR A 249 9.87 14.05 -1.12
C THR A 249 10.13 13.30 -2.43
N GLN A 250 11.16 12.42 -2.47
CA GLN A 250 11.48 11.69 -3.70
C GLN A 250 10.46 10.57 -3.97
N PRO A 251 9.80 10.55 -5.14
CA PRO A 251 8.82 9.51 -5.50
C PRO A 251 9.40 8.08 -5.48
N LEU A 252 10.71 7.95 -5.69
CA LEU A 252 11.43 6.68 -5.63
C LEU A 252 11.13 5.86 -4.37
N TYR A 253 11.06 6.51 -3.21
CA TYR A 253 10.77 5.84 -1.94
C TYR A 253 9.31 5.41 -1.84
N ARG A 254 8.37 6.20 -2.39
CA ARG A 254 6.96 5.78 -2.49
C ARG A 254 6.79 4.57 -3.41
N PHE A 255 7.57 4.46 -4.47
CA PHE A 255 7.56 3.28 -5.34
C PHE A 255 8.09 2.04 -4.60
N ALA A 256 9.12 2.19 -3.79
CA ALA A 256 9.61 1.11 -2.95
C ALA A 256 8.56 0.70 -1.90
N ASP A 257 7.93 1.66 -1.24
CA ASP A 257 6.87 1.42 -0.25
C ASP A 257 5.61 0.80 -0.89
N PHE A 258 5.27 1.19 -2.12
CA PHE A 258 4.17 0.56 -2.86
C PHE A 258 4.38 -0.95 -3.02
N ASN A 259 5.62 -1.37 -3.23
CA ASN A 259 5.99 -2.77 -3.38
C ASN A 259 6.17 -3.51 -2.04
N ALA A 260 6.73 -2.84 -1.03
CA ALA A 260 7.16 -3.45 0.22
C ALA A 260 6.22 -3.22 1.41
N GLY A 261 5.31 -2.26 1.29
CA GLY A 261 4.43 -1.78 2.35
C GLY A 261 4.76 -0.35 2.78
N TRP A 262 3.75 0.37 3.27
CA TRP A 262 3.90 1.75 3.72
C TRP A 262 5.05 1.89 4.72
N TYR A 263 5.84 2.94 4.53
CA TYR A 263 7.00 3.29 5.35
C TYR A 263 8.18 2.29 5.30
N ALA A 264 8.18 1.30 4.42
CA ALA A 264 9.30 0.35 4.33
C ALA A 264 10.65 1.05 4.08
N SER A 265 10.67 2.11 3.25
CA SER A 265 11.86 2.90 2.96
C SER A 265 12.39 3.65 4.20
N ARG A 266 11.49 4.25 5.00
CA ARG A 266 11.82 4.88 6.27
C ARG A 266 12.31 3.86 7.30
N ASN A 267 11.63 2.74 7.39
CA ASN A 267 11.97 1.68 8.33
C ASN A 267 13.33 1.04 7.99
N ALA A 268 13.65 0.88 6.70
CA ALA A 268 14.97 0.43 6.27
C ALA A 268 16.06 1.44 6.65
N ALA A 269 15.78 2.76 6.58
CA ALA A 269 16.70 3.78 7.07
C ALA A 269 16.88 3.71 8.59
N PHE A 270 15.81 3.46 9.33
CA PHE A 270 15.88 3.25 10.78
C PHE A 270 16.70 1.99 11.11
N GLN A 271 16.49 0.88 10.41
CA GLN A 271 17.32 -0.33 10.57
C GLN A 271 18.81 -0.06 10.30
N ASN A 272 19.13 0.75 9.27
CA ASN A 272 20.50 1.19 9.01
C ASN A 272 21.08 1.99 10.18
N ALA A 273 20.29 2.90 10.77
CA ALA A 273 20.69 3.66 11.96
C ALA A 273 20.90 2.72 13.17
N VAL A 274 19.98 1.78 13.42
CA VAL A 274 20.12 0.77 14.48
C VAL A 274 21.37 -0.07 14.27
N ALA A 275 21.64 -0.53 13.04
CA ALA A 275 22.82 -1.32 12.73
C ALA A 275 24.12 -0.57 13.07
N ARG A 276 24.17 0.73 12.72
CA ARG A 276 25.32 1.60 13.04
C ARG A 276 25.45 1.86 14.55
N ALA A 277 24.35 2.17 15.23
CA ALA A 277 24.35 2.44 16.66
C ALA A 277 24.69 1.23 17.51
N SER A 278 24.22 0.01 17.12
CA SER A 278 24.43 -1.21 17.87
C SER A 278 25.69 -1.98 17.46
N GLY A 279 26.21 -1.75 16.25
CA GLY A 279 27.27 -2.56 15.64
C GLY A 279 26.80 -3.92 15.11
N ARG A 280 25.47 -4.17 15.10
CA ARG A 280 24.88 -5.43 14.61
C ARG A 280 24.49 -5.32 13.14
N LYS A 281 24.78 -6.35 12.34
CA LYS A 281 24.33 -6.41 10.95
C LYS A 281 22.83 -6.72 10.90
N LEU A 282 22.06 -5.91 10.18
CA LEU A 282 20.62 -6.07 9.98
C LEU A 282 20.29 -6.17 8.48
N ALA A 283 19.25 -6.91 8.15
CA ALA A 283 18.59 -6.76 6.86
C ALA A 283 17.87 -5.41 6.84
N LEU A 284 18.00 -4.67 5.72
CA LEU A 284 17.29 -3.41 5.54
C LEU A 284 15.99 -3.70 4.78
N ASP A 285 15.11 -4.47 5.40
CA ASP A 285 13.86 -4.96 4.79
C ASP A 285 12.62 -4.19 5.21
N GLY A 286 12.78 -3.25 6.15
CA GLY A 286 11.67 -2.45 6.69
C GLY A 286 10.91 -3.13 7.83
N ASP A 287 11.19 -4.39 8.16
CA ASP A 287 10.51 -5.12 9.24
C ASP A 287 11.12 -4.76 10.60
N LEU A 288 10.39 -3.99 11.40
CA LEU A 288 10.86 -3.56 12.72
C LEU A 288 10.57 -4.59 13.80
N ILE A 289 9.46 -5.32 13.68
CA ILE A 289 8.99 -6.35 14.61
C ILE A 289 8.41 -7.55 13.86
N ILE A 290 8.14 -8.64 14.57
CA ILE A 290 7.31 -9.74 14.08
C ILE A 290 5.88 -9.44 14.47
N HIS A 291 5.07 -8.93 13.53
CA HIS A 291 3.69 -8.55 13.76
C HIS A 291 2.82 -9.74 14.21
N GLY A 292 1.93 -9.49 15.16
CA GLY A 292 0.99 -10.50 15.68
C GLY A 292 1.66 -11.61 16.52
N SER A 293 2.92 -11.44 16.92
CA SER A 293 3.67 -12.40 17.71
C SER A 293 4.43 -11.71 18.84
N SER A 294 4.57 -12.39 19.98
CA SER A 294 5.45 -11.96 21.09
C SER A 294 6.94 -12.25 20.81
N LYS A 295 7.25 -12.95 19.73
CA LYS A 295 8.64 -13.27 19.37
C LYS A 295 9.41 -12.01 19.00
N VAL A 296 10.63 -11.91 19.51
CA VAL A 296 11.53 -10.77 19.28
C VAL A 296 12.28 -10.95 17.97
N GLY A 297 12.08 -10.06 17.00
CA GLY A 297 12.77 -10.04 15.71
C GLY A 297 14.20 -9.52 15.80
N GLN A 298 14.95 -9.58 14.68
CA GLN A 298 16.36 -9.16 14.65
C GLN A 298 16.51 -7.64 14.90
N THR A 299 15.67 -6.82 14.29
CA THR A 299 15.67 -5.37 14.50
C THR A 299 15.38 -5.04 15.96
N GLU A 300 14.34 -5.63 16.53
CA GLU A 300 13.96 -5.44 17.92
C GLU A 300 15.08 -5.87 18.88
N LYS A 301 15.75 -7.02 18.65
CA LYS A 301 16.90 -7.46 19.45
C LYS A 301 18.06 -6.46 19.39
N ALA A 302 18.31 -5.89 18.21
CA ALA A 302 19.37 -4.90 18.07
C ALA A 302 19.04 -3.58 18.81
N VAL A 303 17.77 -3.15 18.76
CA VAL A 303 17.32 -1.97 19.52
C VAL A 303 17.39 -2.22 21.03
N ARG A 304 16.90 -3.38 21.51
CA ARG A 304 16.98 -3.75 22.95
C ARG A 304 18.43 -3.78 23.48
N SER A 305 19.41 -4.13 22.63
CA SER A 305 20.83 -4.04 23.04
C SER A 305 21.35 -2.61 23.26
N LEU A 306 20.55 -1.61 22.91
CA LEU A 306 20.83 -0.19 23.16
C LEU A 306 20.00 0.38 24.32
N ALA A 307 19.21 -0.44 25.03
CA ALA A 307 18.24 -0.01 26.05
C ALA A 307 18.82 1.00 27.04
N ASP A 308 19.99 0.72 27.62
CA ASP A 308 20.66 1.61 28.58
C ASP A 308 21.06 2.96 27.94
N LYS A 309 21.52 2.94 26.67
CA LYS A 309 21.90 4.17 25.94
C LYS A 309 20.70 5.00 25.52
N LEU A 310 19.54 4.35 25.37
CA LEU A 310 18.27 4.98 25.01
C LEU A 310 17.46 5.38 26.25
N ASP A 311 17.90 4.96 27.45
CA ASP A 311 17.12 5.09 28.69
C ASP A 311 15.67 4.67 28.47
N MET A 312 15.46 3.45 27.91
CA MET A 312 14.17 2.86 27.59
C MET A 312 14.13 1.39 27.96
N ASN A 313 13.06 0.96 28.61
CA ASN A 313 12.83 -0.47 28.87
C ASN A 313 12.31 -1.21 27.61
N GLU A 314 12.36 -2.51 27.64
CA GLU A 314 11.98 -3.38 26.49
C GLU A 314 10.55 -3.19 26.04
N THR A 315 9.61 -2.96 26.96
CA THR A 315 8.20 -2.70 26.66
C THR A 315 8.03 -1.38 25.92
N ALA A 316 8.70 -0.30 26.36
CA ALA A 316 8.66 0.98 25.69
C ALA A 316 9.27 0.90 24.28
N ILE A 317 10.37 0.15 24.13
CA ILE A 317 10.99 -0.13 22.83
C ILE A 317 10.00 -0.84 21.92
N ARG A 318 9.38 -1.93 22.39
CA ARG A 318 8.41 -2.71 21.62
C ARG A 318 7.24 -1.85 21.15
N ASN A 319 6.61 -1.12 22.07
CA ASN A 319 5.48 -0.24 21.78
C ASN A 319 5.83 0.87 20.76
N ALA A 320 7.04 1.37 20.79
CA ALA A 320 7.51 2.32 19.79
C ALA A 320 7.70 1.66 18.42
N LEU A 321 8.33 0.48 18.35
CA LEU A 321 8.54 -0.26 17.10
C LEU A 321 7.23 -0.72 16.46
N GLU A 322 6.19 -1.03 17.23
CA GLU A 322 4.84 -1.36 16.74
C GLU A 322 4.18 -0.23 15.96
N ARG A 323 4.64 1.02 16.16
CA ARG A 323 4.20 2.20 15.39
C ARG A 323 4.92 2.32 14.03
N GLY A 324 5.78 1.38 13.68
CA GLY A 324 6.57 1.40 12.45
C GLY A 324 5.76 1.41 11.16
N ASP A 325 4.48 1.05 11.18
CA ASP A 325 3.54 1.12 10.05
C ASP A 325 2.68 2.40 10.05
N THR A 326 3.00 3.38 10.92
CA THR A 326 2.31 4.67 11.02
C THR A 326 3.27 5.84 10.86
N HIS A 327 2.76 7.00 10.39
CA HIS A 327 3.55 8.24 10.31
C HIS A 327 4.12 8.67 11.68
N SER A 328 3.40 8.40 12.76
CA SER A 328 3.77 8.83 14.11
C SER A 328 5.06 8.18 14.65
N PHE A 329 5.56 7.12 14.01
CA PHE A 329 6.83 6.49 14.41
C PHE A 329 8.01 7.47 14.38
N GLU A 330 8.05 8.37 13.40
CA GLU A 330 9.13 9.37 13.26
C GLU A 330 9.20 10.36 14.44
N LYS A 331 8.08 10.52 15.17
CA LYS A 331 7.94 11.41 16.34
C LYS A 331 8.17 10.68 17.66
N THR A 332 8.59 9.40 17.62
CA THR A 332 8.87 8.65 18.85
C THR A 332 10.27 8.98 19.38
N ARG A 333 10.39 9.03 20.71
CA ARG A 333 11.69 9.14 21.40
C ARG A 333 12.69 8.10 20.89
N LEU A 334 12.22 6.86 20.64
CA LEU A 334 13.04 5.79 20.09
C LEU A 334 13.67 6.17 18.74
N TYR A 335 12.85 6.65 17.80
CA TYR A 335 13.31 7.03 16.46
C TYR A 335 14.39 8.13 16.54
N GLU A 336 14.09 9.20 17.26
CA GLU A 336 15.00 10.35 17.41
C GLU A 336 16.32 9.95 18.06
N GLN A 337 16.28 9.22 19.16
CA GLN A 337 17.48 8.83 19.90
C GLN A 337 18.35 7.83 19.14
N VAL A 338 17.75 6.85 18.41
CA VAL A 338 18.51 5.91 17.59
C VAL A 338 19.26 6.65 16.48
N PHE A 339 18.61 7.59 15.80
CA PHE A 339 19.30 8.38 14.79
C PHE A 339 20.40 9.27 15.40
N ALA A 340 20.14 9.92 16.53
CA ALA A 340 21.16 10.74 17.21
C ALA A 340 22.40 9.91 17.60
N LEU A 341 22.22 8.70 18.15
CA LEU A 341 23.32 7.78 18.48
C LEU A 341 24.09 7.34 17.23
N ALA A 342 23.37 7.00 16.17
CA ALA A 342 23.97 6.51 14.93
C ALA A 342 24.75 7.63 14.21
N GLU A 343 24.22 8.84 14.16
CA GLU A 343 24.84 10.02 13.56
C GLU A 343 26.07 10.49 14.34
N LYS A 344 26.01 10.48 15.67
CA LYS A 344 27.18 10.73 16.52
C LYS A 344 28.29 9.73 16.20
N ARG A 345 27.98 8.45 16.05
CA ARG A 345 28.97 7.42 15.72
C ARG A 345 29.49 7.54 14.28
N ALA A 346 28.64 7.96 13.34
CA ALA A 346 29.00 8.12 11.93
C ALA A 346 29.72 9.43 11.62
N GLY A 347 29.68 10.42 12.52
CA GLY A 347 30.22 11.76 12.31
C GLY A 347 29.50 12.59 11.24
N LYS A 348 28.30 12.16 10.81
CA LYS A 348 27.50 12.83 9.78
C LYS A 348 26.01 12.44 9.86
N PRO A 349 25.11 13.30 9.33
CA PRO A 349 23.70 12.97 9.20
C PRO A 349 23.48 11.68 8.37
N LEU A 350 22.47 10.89 8.76
CA LEU A 350 22.06 9.68 8.04
C LEU A 350 20.77 9.93 7.25
N PRO A 351 20.60 9.26 6.09
CA PRO A 351 19.37 9.38 5.33
C PRO A 351 18.17 8.85 6.11
N ARG A 352 17.02 9.52 5.98
CA ARG A 352 15.75 9.15 6.62
C ARG A 352 14.90 8.20 5.76
N ALA A 353 15.33 7.94 4.53
CA ALA A 353 14.76 6.92 3.66
C ALA A 353 15.89 6.19 2.91
N VAL A 354 15.75 4.87 2.78
CA VAL A 354 16.69 3.97 2.08
C VAL A 354 15.85 2.94 1.34
N LEU A 355 16.25 2.56 0.14
CA LEU A 355 15.55 1.51 -0.59
C LEU A 355 15.66 0.18 0.16
N PRO A 356 14.52 -0.50 0.45
CA PRO A 356 14.54 -1.80 1.11
C PRO A 356 15.27 -2.86 0.28
N GLY A 357 16.09 -3.66 0.93
CA GLY A 357 16.84 -4.74 0.31
C GLY A 357 16.07 -6.07 0.17
N ILE A 358 14.73 -6.00 0.04
CA ILE A 358 13.86 -7.19 -0.01
C ILE A 358 14.05 -7.88 -1.35
N ARG A 359 14.34 -9.20 -1.30
CA ARG A 359 14.31 -10.06 -2.48
C ARG A 359 12.86 -10.41 -2.82
N LEU A 360 12.51 -10.25 -4.09
CA LEU A 360 11.18 -10.57 -4.58
C LEU A 360 11.09 -12.05 -4.91
N GLU A 361 10.28 -12.79 -4.17
CA GLU A 361 10.09 -14.22 -4.31
C GLU A 361 8.67 -14.54 -4.78
N SER A 362 8.55 -15.22 -5.91
CA SER A 362 7.29 -15.69 -6.45
C SER A 362 7.54 -16.85 -7.39
N PRO A 363 6.64 -17.84 -7.50
CA PRO A 363 6.72 -18.88 -8.54
C PRO A 363 6.78 -18.34 -9.97
N LYS A 364 6.40 -17.07 -10.16
CA LYS A 364 6.40 -16.35 -11.44
C LYS A 364 7.69 -15.60 -11.72
N ILE A 365 8.60 -15.48 -10.74
CA ILE A 365 9.86 -14.73 -10.83
C ILE A 365 11.01 -15.71 -11.00
N THR A 366 11.65 -15.70 -12.16
CA THR A 366 12.79 -16.57 -12.50
C THR A 366 14.14 -15.88 -12.33
N ARG A 367 14.16 -14.59 -11.94
CA ARG A 367 15.37 -13.77 -11.77
C ARG A 367 15.46 -13.22 -10.35
N ASN A 368 16.67 -12.89 -9.91
CA ASN A 368 16.89 -12.20 -8.63
C ASN A 368 16.48 -10.74 -8.74
N LEU A 369 15.21 -10.47 -8.43
CA LEU A 369 14.67 -9.11 -8.39
C LEU A 369 14.51 -8.66 -6.95
N THR A 370 14.64 -7.34 -6.74
CA THR A 370 14.50 -6.72 -5.41
C THR A 370 13.50 -5.56 -5.45
N THR A 371 12.99 -5.15 -4.28
CA THR A 371 12.20 -3.92 -4.15
C THR A 371 12.94 -2.70 -4.72
N ALA A 372 14.25 -2.61 -4.51
CA ALA A 372 15.07 -1.55 -5.09
C ALA A 372 15.06 -1.59 -6.64
N TRP A 373 15.15 -2.78 -7.25
CA TRP A 373 15.01 -2.93 -8.70
C TRP A 373 13.64 -2.45 -9.19
N PHE A 374 12.57 -2.84 -8.49
CA PHE A 374 11.21 -2.39 -8.82
C PHE A 374 11.08 -0.87 -8.75
N ALA A 375 11.49 -0.28 -7.62
CA ALA A 375 11.40 1.16 -7.41
C ALA A 375 12.15 1.96 -8.48
N ASN A 376 13.39 1.56 -8.81
CA ASN A 376 14.17 2.20 -9.86
C ASN A 376 13.49 2.06 -11.22
N ARG A 377 12.94 0.89 -11.55
CA ARG A 377 12.24 0.65 -12.81
C ARG A 377 10.98 1.52 -12.97
N VAL A 378 10.22 1.71 -11.88
CA VAL A 378 9.07 2.62 -11.86
C VAL A 378 9.54 4.07 -11.95
N ASN A 379 10.61 4.43 -11.25
CA ASN A 379 11.17 5.78 -11.28
C ASN A 379 11.63 6.19 -12.68
N ASP A 380 12.25 5.30 -13.45
CA ASP A 380 12.62 5.59 -14.86
C ASP A 380 11.38 5.94 -15.70
N ARG A 381 10.26 5.23 -15.50
CA ARG A 381 8.99 5.52 -16.18
C ARG A 381 8.39 6.84 -15.72
N HIS A 382 8.47 7.11 -14.42
CA HIS A 382 8.03 8.38 -13.84
C HIS A 382 8.78 9.56 -14.45
N LEU A 383 10.11 9.51 -14.49
CA LEU A 383 10.94 10.55 -15.10
C LEU A 383 10.63 10.74 -16.59
N ALA A 384 10.41 9.65 -17.33
CA ALA A 384 10.00 9.72 -18.73
C ALA A 384 8.61 10.36 -18.90
N CYS A 385 7.66 10.11 -17.99
CA CYS A 385 6.36 10.78 -17.96
C CYS A 385 6.51 12.28 -17.63
N MET A 386 7.28 12.62 -16.60
CA MET A 386 7.56 14.02 -16.23
C MET A 386 8.17 14.84 -17.36
N LYS A 387 9.05 14.22 -18.16
CA LYS A 387 9.59 14.88 -19.37
C LYS A 387 8.48 15.19 -20.39
N ARG A 388 7.50 14.27 -20.57
CA ARG A 388 6.35 14.53 -21.46
C ARG A 388 5.35 15.55 -20.89
N ALA A 389 5.24 15.66 -19.58
CA ALA A 389 4.34 16.61 -18.94
C ALA A 389 4.79 18.08 -19.10
N ARG A 390 6.10 18.30 -19.31
CA ARG A 390 6.71 19.63 -19.49
C ARG A 390 6.67 20.12 -20.95
N ASN A 391 6.49 19.20 -21.89
CA ASN A 391 6.38 19.50 -23.34
C ASN A 391 4.89 19.58 -23.75
#